data_b86686fe86be39515b7a79a3016b1d58
#
_entry.id   b86686fe86be39515b7a79a3016b1d58
#
_cell.length_a   1.000
_cell.length_b   1.000
_cell.length_c   1.000
_cell.angle_alpha   90.00
_cell.angle_beta   90.00
_cell.angle_gamma   90.00
#
_symmetry.space_group_name_H-M   'P 1'
#
loop_
_entity.id
_entity.type
_entity.pdbx_description
1 polymer ?
#
loop_
_entity_poly.entity_id
_entity_poly.type
_entity_poly.pdbx_seq_one_letter_code
_entity_poly.pdbx_strand_id
1 'polypeptide(L)'
;MTMKKSTIWILGVVMGLSFLSLLYLQISYIEEMVKMRNGQFDESVKRALMAASKEAESAEVVRWLNEDISEAEKKAWEQSQSSSGVMRTQRFVMTAPDGSVRSSVELKTFSNEPSELPRAMISRKHGAKTIPQTSRSQIEMLKNRYLYQRALVDEVVLQMVYNASDKPIEERVNFKSLDQYLKAGLIENGLGDMDYHFKVIDREGREVYRCADYSDAGSESSYSQPLFLNDPPARMSIVKIHFPGKKDYIFDSVRFMIPSMIFTFVLLVTFIFTIYIVFRQKKLTEMKNDFINNMTHEFK
;
A
#
# COMPACT_ATOMS: atom_id res chain seq x y z
N MET A 1 46.98 32.16 -39.80
CA MET A 1 46.29 30.96 -40.35
C MET A 1 44.84 31.29 -40.55
N THR A 2 44.40 31.63 -41.73
CA THR A 2 43.03 32.10 -42.03
C THR A 2 42.15 30.88 -42.25
N MET A 3 41.27 30.58 -41.30
CA MET A 3 40.29 29.48 -41.43
C MET A 3 39.39 29.72 -42.64
N LYS A 4 39.17 28.69 -43.48
CA LYS A 4 38.26 28.76 -44.63
C LYS A 4 36.82 28.99 -44.17
N LYS A 5 36.00 29.74 -44.91
CA LYS A 5 34.56 29.97 -44.62
C LYS A 5 33.82 28.67 -44.39
N SER A 6 34.11 27.66 -45.19
CA SER A 6 33.57 26.31 -45.11
C SER A 6 33.82 25.64 -43.74
N THR A 7 35.01 25.78 -43.17
CA THR A 7 35.39 25.19 -41.88
C THR A 7 34.58 25.81 -40.72
N ILE A 8 34.40 27.16 -40.75
CA ILE A 8 33.61 27.85 -39.75
C ILE A 8 32.15 27.42 -39.83
N TRP A 9 31.62 27.28 -41.05
CA TRP A 9 30.22 26.87 -41.27
C TRP A 9 29.98 25.43 -40.82
N ILE A 10 30.89 24.50 -41.16
CA ILE A 10 30.81 23.09 -40.71
C ILE A 10 30.85 23.00 -39.18
N LEU A 11 31.78 23.74 -38.54
CA LEU A 11 31.89 23.77 -37.07
C LEU A 11 30.62 24.31 -36.44
N GLY A 12 30.04 25.39 -37.00
CA GLY A 12 28.79 25.97 -36.56
C GLY A 12 27.60 24.99 -36.63
N VAL A 13 27.49 24.29 -37.76
CA VAL A 13 26.45 23.27 -37.94
C VAL A 13 26.58 22.13 -36.95
N VAL A 14 27.80 21.57 -36.79
CA VAL A 14 28.06 20.45 -35.85
C VAL A 14 27.73 20.86 -34.40
N MET A 15 28.22 22.03 -33.98
CA MET A 15 27.90 22.52 -32.63
C MET A 15 26.40 22.85 -32.44
N GLY A 16 25.76 23.44 -33.45
CA GLY A 16 24.32 23.70 -33.42
C GLY A 16 23.49 22.44 -33.28
N LEU A 17 23.83 21.40 -34.05
CA LEU A 17 23.20 20.08 -33.93
C LEU A 17 23.44 19.45 -32.56
N SER A 18 24.66 19.61 -32.00
CA SER A 18 24.95 19.10 -30.65
C SER A 18 24.08 19.77 -29.57
N PHE A 19 23.90 21.10 -29.63
CA PHE A 19 23.03 21.81 -28.70
C PHE A 19 21.54 21.42 -28.86
N LEU A 20 21.09 21.27 -30.10
CA LEU A 20 19.70 20.85 -30.37
C LEU A 20 19.46 19.41 -29.86
N SER A 21 20.42 18.51 -30.07
CA SER A 21 20.36 17.15 -29.54
C SER A 21 20.33 17.13 -28.02
N LEU A 22 21.10 18.00 -27.37
CA LEU A 22 21.15 18.10 -25.91
C LEU A 22 19.83 18.64 -25.35
N LEU A 23 19.23 19.66 -25.97
CA LEU A 23 17.90 20.14 -25.60
C LEU A 23 16.82 19.08 -25.79
N TYR A 24 16.87 18.35 -26.90
CA TYR A 24 15.95 17.25 -27.14
C TYR A 24 16.03 16.18 -26.04
N LEU A 25 17.26 15.79 -25.67
CA LEU A 25 17.48 14.83 -24.59
C LEU A 25 16.96 15.35 -23.24
N GLN A 26 17.14 16.65 -22.93
CA GLN A 26 16.64 17.23 -21.70
C GLN A 26 15.11 17.19 -21.63
N ILE A 27 14.41 17.51 -22.72
CA ILE A 27 12.95 17.43 -22.81
C ILE A 27 12.48 15.98 -22.61
N SER A 28 13.10 15.04 -23.33
CA SER A 28 12.79 13.62 -23.21
C SER A 28 13.01 13.08 -21.78
N TYR A 29 14.06 13.54 -21.10
CA TYR A 29 14.31 13.20 -19.69
C TYR A 29 13.22 13.73 -18.76
N ILE A 30 12.74 14.96 -18.99
CA ILE A 30 11.65 15.52 -18.18
C ILE A 30 10.37 14.70 -18.37
N GLU A 31 10.02 14.35 -19.59
CA GLU A 31 8.85 13.54 -19.89
C GLU A 31 8.91 12.16 -19.19
N GLU A 32 10.04 11.48 -19.29
CA GLU A 32 10.24 10.18 -18.66
C GLU A 32 10.22 10.27 -17.14
N MET A 33 10.83 11.33 -16.56
CA MET A 33 10.81 11.58 -15.13
C MET A 33 9.38 11.84 -14.61
N VAL A 34 8.59 12.64 -15.30
CA VAL A 34 7.18 12.89 -14.97
C VAL A 34 6.39 11.59 -15.02
N LYS A 35 6.56 10.78 -16.06
CA LYS A 35 5.90 9.49 -16.19
C LYS A 35 6.29 8.52 -15.05
N MET A 36 7.58 8.44 -14.74
CA MET A 36 8.09 7.63 -13.65
C MET A 36 7.51 8.08 -12.29
N ARG A 37 7.49 9.39 -12.02
CA ARG A 37 6.92 9.95 -10.78
C ARG A 37 5.42 9.70 -10.66
N ASN A 38 4.67 9.83 -11.76
CA ASN A 38 3.27 9.43 -11.79
C ASN A 38 3.08 7.96 -11.43
N GLY A 39 3.86 7.08 -12.04
CA GLY A 39 3.80 5.65 -11.73
C GLY A 39 4.15 5.32 -10.27
N GLN A 40 5.18 5.95 -9.72
CA GLN A 40 5.55 5.81 -8.30
C GLN A 40 4.44 6.30 -7.37
N PHE A 41 3.85 7.45 -7.69
CA PHE A 41 2.72 8.01 -6.93
C PHE A 41 1.54 7.04 -6.93
N ASP A 42 1.12 6.59 -8.12
CA ASP A 42 -0.01 5.67 -8.29
C ASP A 42 0.19 4.36 -7.52
N GLU A 43 1.40 3.83 -7.51
CA GLU A 43 1.73 2.63 -6.77
C GLU A 43 1.76 2.86 -5.26
N SER A 44 2.30 4.01 -4.80
CA SER A 44 2.27 4.39 -3.39
C SER A 44 0.85 4.53 -2.86
N VAL A 45 -0.04 5.18 -3.63
CA VAL A 45 -1.47 5.29 -3.27
C VAL A 45 -2.14 3.92 -3.21
N LYS A 46 -1.91 3.04 -4.19
CA LYS A 46 -2.48 1.68 -4.18
C LYS A 46 -2.04 0.88 -2.97
N ARG A 47 -0.74 0.96 -2.61
CA ARG A 47 -0.23 0.30 -1.40
C ARG A 47 -0.85 0.87 -0.13
N ALA A 48 -0.97 2.19 -0.03
CA ALA A 48 -1.60 2.85 1.12
C ALA A 48 -3.08 2.44 1.26
N LEU A 49 -3.82 2.43 0.16
CA LEU A 49 -5.22 1.98 0.15
C LEU A 49 -5.37 0.52 0.54
N MET A 50 -4.50 -0.35 0.04
CA MET A 50 -4.52 -1.78 0.38
C MET A 50 -4.20 -2.00 1.86
N ALA A 51 -3.24 -1.26 2.42
CA ALA A 51 -2.92 -1.31 3.84
C ALA A 51 -4.10 -0.85 4.69
N ALA A 52 -4.73 0.28 4.35
CA ALA A 52 -5.89 0.80 5.06
C ALA A 52 -7.10 -0.14 4.99
N SER A 53 -7.34 -0.77 3.82
CA SER A 53 -8.40 -1.76 3.64
C SER A 53 -8.16 -2.99 4.52
N LYS A 54 -6.94 -3.50 4.56
CA LYS A 54 -6.56 -4.64 5.40
C LYS A 54 -6.69 -4.33 6.90
N GLU A 55 -6.33 -3.12 7.30
CA GLU A 55 -6.48 -2.67 8.69
C GLU A 55 -7.96 -2.53 9.08
N ALA A 56 -8.79 -2.00 8.19
CA ALA A 56 -10.24 -1.92 8.40
C ALA A 56 -10.87 -3.32 8.54
N GLU A 57 -10.46 -4.28 7.71
CA GLU A 57 -10.90 -5.68 7.78
C GLU A 57 -10.45 -6.35 9.09
N SER A 58 -9.19 -6.12 9.49
CA SER A 58 -8.65 -6.62 10.77
C SER A 58 -9.42 -6.06 11.96
N ALA A 59 -9.71 -4.76 11.95
CA ALA A 59 -10.49 -4.10 13.00
C ALA A 59 -11.93 -4.63 13.09
N GLU A 60 -12.55 -4.95 11.95
CA GLU A 60 -13.87 -5.60 11.93
C GLU A 60 -13.82 -6.97 12.61
N VAL A 61 -12.87 -7.81 12.25
CA VAL A 61 -12.71 -9.15 12.86
C VAL A 61 -12.51 -9.06 14.37
N VAL A 62 -11.67 -8.14 14.85
CA VAL A 62 -11.42 -7.94 16.28
C VAL A 62 -12.70 -7.47 16.99
N ARG A 63 -13.48 -6.59 16.38
CA ARG A 63 -14.75 -6.13 16.95
C ARG A 63 -15.75 -7.28 17.08
N TRP A 64 -15.92 -8.08 16.05
CA TRP A 64 -16.79 -9.25 16.07
C TRP A 64 -16.39 -10.26 17.15
N LEU A 65 -15.08 -10.54 17.25
CA LEU A 65 -14.57 -11.44 18.26
C LEU A 65 -14.89 -10.93 19.67
N ASN A 66 -14.76 -9.64 19.92
CA ASN A 66 -15.07 -9.03 21.20
C ASN A 66 -16.59 -9.06 21.49
N GLU A 67 -17.44 -8.81 20.48
CA GLU A 67 -18.90 -8.91 20.63
C GLU A 67 -19.32 -10.33 20.99
N ASP A 68 -18.80 -11.35 20.28
CA ASP A 68 -19.13 -12.76 20.52
C ASP A 68 -18.66 -13.23 21.90
N ILE A 69 -17.45 -12.86 22.32
CA ILE A 69 -16.94 -13.13 23.67
C ILE A 69 -17.84 -12.48 24.73
N SER A 70 -18.23 -11.23 24.56
CA SER A 70 -19.08 -10.52 25.52
C SER A 70 -20.49 -11.11 25.61
N GLU A 71 -21.06 -11.55 24.50
CA GLU A 71 -22.34 -12.27 24.49
C GLU A 71 -22.24 -13.64 25.16
N ALA A 72 -21.16 -14.37 24.90
CA ALA A 72 -20.93 -15.66 25.53
C ALA A 72 -20.75 -15.52 27.06
N GLU A 73 -19.99 -14.51 27.51
CA GLU A 73 -19.85 -14.19 28.94
C GLU A 73 -21.17 -13.80 29.56
N LYS A 74 -21.99 -12.96 28.90
CA LYS A 74 -23.32 -12.54 29.37
C LYS A 74 -24.27 -13.72 29.49
N LYS A 75 -24.31 -14.61 28.47
CA LYS A 75 -25.12 -15.83 28.52
C LYS A 75 -24.67 -16.77 29.64
N ALA A 76 -23.34 -16.93 29.82
CA ALA A 76 -22.79 -17.72 30.91
C ALA A 76 -23.12 -17.13 32.28
N TRP A 77 -23.12 -15.82 32.43
CA TRP A 77 -23.51 -15.11 33.65
C TRP A 77 -25.00 -15.25 33.93
N GLU A 78 -25.88 -15.03 32.95
CA GLU A 78 -27.34 -15.21 33.08
C GLU A 78 -27.69 -16.67 33.41
N GLN A 79 -26.99 -17.63 32.79
CA GLN A 79 -27.18 -19.05 33.07
C GLN A 79 -26.69 -19.42 34.48
N SER A 80 -25.64 -18.77 34.98
CA SER A 80 -25.16 -18.95 36.36
C SER A 80 -26.10 -18.38 37.43
N GLN A 81 -26.88 -17.33 37.10
CA GLN A 81 -27.90 -16.75 38.02
C GLN A 81 -29.20 -17.53 37.99
N SER A 82 -29.56 -18.18 36.88
CA SER A 82 -30.85 -18.90 36.75
C SER A 82 -30.76 -20.37 37.18
N SER A 83 -29.59 -20.92 37.36
CA SER A 83 -29.40 -22.31 37.77
C SER A 83 -28.70 -22.40 39.14
N SER A 84 -29.44 -22.89 40.11
CA SER A 84 -28.91 -23.48 41.34
C SER A 84 -28.12 -24.76 41.00
N GLY A 85 -27.27 -24.70 39.99
CA GLY A 85 -26.47 -25.82 39.44
C GLY A 85 -25.21 -26.05 40.22
N VAL A 86 -24.94 -27.30 40.53
CA VAL A 86 -23.70 -27.75 41.20
C VAL A 86 -22.52 -27.49 40.29
N MET A 87 -21.68 -26.55 40.70
CA MET A 87 -20.40 -26.29 40.04
C MET A 87 -19.47 -27.48 40.27
N ARG A 88 -19.13 -28.19 39.22
CA ARG A 88 -18.20 -29.34 39.29
C ARG A 88 -16.85 -28.92 38.71
N THR A 89 -15.86 -28.82 39.60
CA THR A 89 -14.48 -28.53 39.23
C THR A 89 -13.73 -29.85 39.07
N GLN A 90 -13.28 -30.22 37.89
CA GLN A 90 -12.38 -31.31 37.65
C GLN A 90 -10.95 -30.79 37.50
N ARG A 91 -10.09 -31.22 38.43
CA ARG A 91 -8.67 -30.87 38.37
C ARG A 91 -7.89 -32.07 37.77
N PHE A 92 -7.30 -31.83 36.62
CA PHE A 92 -6.37 -32.79 36.02
C PHE A 92 -4.95 -32.39 36.41
N VAL A 93 -4.28 -33.31 37.13
CA VAL A 93 -2.89 -33.10 37.56
C VAL A 93 -1.99 -34.03 36.75
N MET A 94 -1.06 -33.47 36.01
CA MET A 94 0.02 -34.23 35.39
C MET A 94 1.19 -34.35 36.37
N THR A 95 1.44 -35.55 36.84
CA THR A 95 2.60 -35.88 37.68
C THR A 95 3.74 -36.46 36.85
N ALA A 96 4.95 -35.99 37.09
CA ALA A 96 6.15 -36.58 36.51
C ALA A 96 6.44 -37.93 37.19
N PRO A 97 7.29 -38.82 36.61
CA PRO A 97 7.65 -40.13 37.20
C PRO A 97 8.30 -40.03 38.57
N ASP A 98 8.80 -38.88 38.96
CA ASP A 98 9.40 -38.56 40.26
C ASP A 98 8.37 -38.08 41.31
N GLY A 99 7.07 -38.09 40.97
CA GLY A 99 5.99 -37.67 41.87
C GLY A 99 5.75 -36.17 41.91
N SER A 100 6.52 -35.34 41.18
CA SER A 100 6.33 -33.89 41.13
C SER A 100 5.20 -33.48 40.18
N VAL A 101 4.41 -32.45 40.54
CA VAL A 101 3.32 -31.92 39.73
C VAL A 101 3.89 -31.01 38.65
N ARG A 102 3.81 -31.44 37.38
CA ARG A 102 4.31 -30.68 36.24
C ARG A 102 3.32 -29.65 35.68
N SER A 103 2.04 -29.94 35.74
CA SER A 103 0.98 -29.00 35.38
C SER A 103 -0.36 -29.43 35.95
N SER A 104 -1.22 -28.49 36.30
CA SER A 104 -2.62 -28.75 36.67
C SER A 104 -3.54 -27.91 35.78
N VAL A 105 -4.53 -28.56 35.19
CA VAL A 105 -5.60 -27.90 34.43
C VAL A 105 -6.91 -28.07 35.21
N GLU A 106 -7.52 -26.98 35.58
CA GLU A 106 -8.86 -26.97 36.17
C GLU A 106 -9.89 -26.80 35.06
N LEU A 107 -10.74 -27.78 34.83
CA LEU A 107 -11.92 -27.70 33.99
C LEU A 107 -13.13 -27.45 34.90
N LYS A 108 -13.76 -26.30 34.75
CA LYS A 108 -15.02 -25.96 35.41
C LYS A 108 -16.16 -26.29 34.46
N THR A 109 -16.92 -27.33 34.73
CA THR A 109 -18.11 -27.71 33.95
C THR A 109 -19.35 -27.38 34.75
N PHE A 110 -20.29 -26.66 34.14
CA PHE A 110 -21.63 -26.40 34.65
C PHE A 110 -22.57 -27.45 34.04
N SER A 111 -23.30 -28.20 34.84
CA SER A 111 -24.35 -29.07 34.34
C SER A 111 -25.62 -28.87 35.15
N ASN A 112 -26.73 -28.69 34.41
CA ASN A 112 -28.04 -28.45 34.97
C ASN A 112 -28.86 -29.72 35.28
N GLU A 113 -28.28 -30.93 35.05
CA GLU A 113 -28.97 -32.17 35.35
C GLU A 113 -28.18 -33.08 36.27
N PRO A 114 -28.83 -33.67 37.29
CA PRO A 114 -28.21 -34.71 38.14
C PRO A 114 -28.29 -36.09 37.47
N SER A 115 -27.95 -36.21 36.18
CA SER A 115 -27.99 -37.48 35.53
C SER A 115 -26.58 -37.98 35.20
N GLU A 116 -26.25 -39.06 35.76
CA GLU A 116 -25.26 -40.10 35.46
C GLU A 116 -24.10 -39.70 34.56
N LEU A 117 -22.96 -39.44 35.22
CA LEU A 117 -21.68 -39.47 34.54
C LEU A 117 -21.54 -40.75 33.72
N PRO A 118 -21.18 -40.66 32.43
CA PRO A 118 -20.63 -41.81 31.76
C PRO A 118 -19.39 -42.21 32.56
N ARG A 119 -19.48 -43.29 33.32
CA ARG A 119 -18.30 -44.02 33.87
C ARG A 119 -17.42 -44.33 32.67
N ALA A 120 -16.42 -43.52 32.44
CA ALA A 120 -15.27 -43.92 31.64
C ALA A 120 -14.60 -45.07 32.40
N MET A 121 -15.08 -46.27 32.17
CA MET A 121 -14.33 -47.46 32.55
C MET A 121 -13.02 -47.43 31.78
N ILE A 122 -11.98 -46.91 32.42
CA ILE A 122 -10.61 -47.16 31.99
C ILE A 122 -10.36 -48.62 32.25
N SER A 123 -10.75 -49.48 31.31
CA SER A 123 -10.32 -50.85 31.26
C SER A 123 -8.80 -50.83 31.03
N ARG A 124 -8.04 -51.02 32.10
CA ARG A 124 -6.62 -51.32 32.03
C ARG A 124 -6.46 -52.71 31.36
N LYS A 125 -6.54 -52.73 30.02
CA LYS A 125 -5.93 -53.84 29.28
C LYS A 125 -4.43 -53.60 29.27
N HIS A 126 -3.72 -54.31 30.10
CA HIS A 126 -2.28 -54.50 30.03
C HIS A 126 -1.94 -55.23 28.72
N GLY A 127 -1.75 -54.46 27.68
CA GLY A 127 -1.05 -54.91 26.49
C GLY A 127 0.20 -54.04 26.40
N ALA A 128 1.36 -54.62 26.60
CA ALA A 128 2.66 -53.97 26.49
C ALA A 128 2.81 -53.41 25.04
N LYS A 129 2.36 -52.21 24.80
CA LYS A 129 2.68 -51.47 23.56
C LYS A 129 4.09 -50.94 23.72
N THR A 130 4.96 -51.29 22.80
CA THR A 130 6.33 -50.78 22.72
C THR A 130 6.34 -49.27 22.70
N ILE A 131 7.24 -48.62 23.45
CA ILE A 131 7.38 -47.16 23.62
C ILE A 131 7.26 -46.37 22.30
N PRO A 132 7.80 -46.82 21.13
CA PRO A 132 7.64 -46.13 19.85
C PRO A 132 6.21 -46.11 19.30
N GLN A 133 5.39 -47.14 19.59
CA GLN A 133 4.00 -47.19 19.11
C GLN A 133 3.08 -46.30 19.93
N THR A 134 3.34 -46.16 21.23
CA THR A 134 2.60 -45.27 22.13
C THR A 134 2.87 -43.82 21.77
N SER A 135 4.11 -43.46 21.45
CA SER A 135 4.50 -42.11 21.00
C SER A 135 3.85 -41.75 19.68
N ARG A 136 3.83 -42.65 18.69
CA ARG A 136 3.18 -42.42 17.40
C ARG A 136 1.67 -42.21 17.52
N SER A 137 0.99 -43.02 18.33
CA SER A 137 -0.44 -42.87 18.55
C SER A 137 -0.80 -41.60 19.31
N GLN A 138 0.07 -41.13 20.20
CA GLN A 138 -0.11 -39.84 20.89
C GLN A 138 0.08 -38.65 19.94
N ILE A 139 1.09 -38.70 19.07
CA ILE A 139 1.32 -37.67 18.05
C ILE A 139 0.15 -37.63 17.06
N GLU A 140 -0.37 -38.77 16.66
CA GLU A 140 -1.52 -38.84 15.73
C GLU A 140 -2.81 -38.32 16.38
N MET A 141 -3.05 -38.63 17.67
CA MET A 141 -4.16 -38.03 18.43
C MET A 141 -4.02 -36.49 18.56
N LEU A 142 -2.82 -36.02 18.88
CA LEU A 142 -2.56 -34.58 18.97
C LEU A 142 -2.76 -33.86 17.61
N LYS A 143 -2.28 -34.50 16.53
CA LYS A 143 -2.46 -34.02 15.17
C LYS A 143 -3.95 -33.93 14.79
N ASN A 144 -4.71 -34.99 15.06
CA ASN A 144 -6.15 -35.03 14.76
C ASN A 144 -6.92 -34.00 15.60
N ARG A 145 -6.56 -33.83 16.87
CA ARG A 145 -7.16 -32.82 17.74
C ARG A 145 -6.84 -31.40 17.27
N TYR A 146 -5.60 -31.15 16.85
CA TYR A 146 -5.21 -29.87 16.27
C TYR A 146 -5.95 -29.58 14.98
N LEU A 147 -6.06 -30.53 14.05
CA LEU A 147 -6.79 -30.39 12.80
C LEU A 147 -8.28 -30.13 13.03
N TYR A 148 -8.88 -30.82 14.00
CA TYR A 148 -10.28 -30.61 14.37
C TYR A 148 -10.51 -29.21 14.97
N GLN A 149 -9.66 -28.77 15.89
CA GLN A 149 -9.74 -27.43 16.48
C GLN A 149 -9.55 -26.35 15.42
N ARG A 150 -8.60 -26.56 14.50
CA ARG A 150 -8.38 -25.64 13.39
C ARG A 150 -9.59 -25.55 12.47
N ALA A 151 -10.19 -26.67 12.11
CA ALA A 151 -11.37 -26.70 11.25
C ALA A 151 -12.58 -25.98 11.90
N LEU A 152 -12.77 -26.13 13.21
CA LEU A 152 -13.80 -25.38 13.94
C LEU A 152 -13.54 -23.89 13.95
N VAL A 153 -12.29 -23.45 14.15
CA VAL A 153 -11.94 -22.03 14.11
C VAL A 153 -12.13 -21.47 12.69
N ASP A 154 -11.69 -22.22 11.67
CA ASP A 154 -11.85 -21.82 10.28
C ASP A 154 -13.34 -21.70 9.90
N GLU A 155 -14.20 -22.61 10.37
CA GLU A 155 -15.65 -22.56 10.13
C GLU A 155 -16.32 -21.38 10.83
N VAL A 156 -15.95 -21.11 12.10
CA VAL A 156 -16.45 -19.93 12.85
C VAL A 156 -16.01 -18.64 12.18
N VAL A 157 -14.74 -18.53 11.77
CA VAL A 157 -14.24 -17.35 11.06
C VAL A 157 -14.96 -17.14 9.75
N LEU A 158 -15.16 -18.21 8.96
CA LEU A 158 -15.92 -18.13 7.69
C LEU A 158 -17.37 -17.71 7.93
N GLN A 159 -18.03 -18.22 8.96
CA GLN A 159 -19.40 -17.87 9.30
C GLN A 159 -19.50 -16.42 9.78
N MET A 160 -18.54 -15.94 10.57
CA MET A 160 -18.42 -14.54 10.99
C MET A 160 -18.24 -13.60 9.78
N VAL A 161 -17.31 -13.91 8.89
CA VAL A 161 -17.05 -13.13 7.66
C VAL A 161 -18.30 -13.12 6.76
N TYR A 162 -18.99 -14.25 6.63
CA TYR A 162 -20.19 -14.34 5.81
C TYR A 162 -21.36 -13.53 6.39
N ASN A 163 -21.57 -13.59 7.70
CA ASN A 163 -22.60 -12.80 8.38
C ASN A 163 -22.26 -11.30 8.41
N ALA A 164 -20.98 -10.95 8.51
CA ALA A 164 -20.54 -9.57 8.46
C ALA A 164 -20.83 -8.92 7.10
N SER A 165 -20.66 -9.66 6.00
CA SER A 165 -20.88 -9.14 4.65
C SER A 165 -22.37 -8.82 4.35
N ASP A 166 -23.31 -9.28 5.16
CA ASP A 166 -24.73 -8.95 5.04
C ASP A 166 -25.10 -7.61 5.70
N LYS A 167 -24.27 -7.11 6.61
CA LYS A 167 -24.53 -5.84 7.30
C LYS A 167 -24.22 -4.64 6.40
N PRO A 168 -24.94 -3.53 6.58
CA PRO A 168 -24.63 -2.29 5.88
C PRO A 168 -23.24 -1.77 6.29
N ILE A 169 -22.56 -1.08 5.37
CA ILE A 169 -21.19 -0.63 5.55
C ILE A 169 -21.02 0.33 6.74
N GLU A 170 -22.05 1.10 7.07
CA GLU A 170 -22.08 2.03 8.19
C GLU A 170 -21.92 1.35 9.55
N GLU A 171 -22.40 0.12 9.66
CA GLU A 171 -22.26 -0.69 10.87
C GLU A 171 -20.91 -1.43 10.92
N ARG A 172 -20.30 -1.66 9.76
CA ARG A 172 -19.05 -2.40 9.62
C ARG A 172 -17.82 -1.53 9.83
N VAL A 173 -17.85 -0.29 9.36
CA VAL A 173 -16.71 0.63 9.36
C VAL A 173 -16.95 1.85 10.21
N ASN A 174 -16.01 2.13 11.09
CA ASN A 174 -15.92 3.45 11.69
C ASN A 174 -15.12 4.37 10.74
N PHE A 175 -15.79 5.33 10.11
CA PHE A 175 -15.19 6.20 9.11
C PHE A 175 -14.07 7.10 9.66
N LYS A 176 -14.08 7.43 10.96
CA LYS A 176 -12.97 8.13 11.61
C LYS A 176 -11.73 7.26 11.71
N SER A 177 -11.92 5.98 12.04
CA SER A 177 -10.80 5.03 12.06
C SER A 177 -10.29 4.75 10.65
N LEU A 178 -11.18 4.67 9.65
CA LEU A 178 -10.79 4.52 8.25
C LEU A 178 -9.93 5.69 7.79
N ASP A 179 -10.28 6.92 8.14
CA ASP A 179 -9.47 8.11 7.85
C ASP A 179 -8.07 8.01 8.48
N GLN A 180 -7.99 7.53 9.73
CA GLN A 180 -6.71 7.30 10.40
C GLN A 180 -5.87 6.22 9.70
N TYR A 181 -6.49 5.14 9.24
CA TYR A 181 -5.80 4.07 8.50
C TYR A 181 -5.31 4.56 7.14
N LEU A 182 -6.13 5.35 6.43
CA LEU A 182 -5.74 5.99 5.17
C LEU A 182 -4.55 6.93 5.38
N LYS A 183 -4.63 7.79 6.40
CA LYS A 183 -3.55 8.72 6.74
C LYS A 183 -2.26 8.00 7.11
N ALA A 184 -2.33 6.97 7.95
CA ALA A 184 -1.18 6.15 8.32
C ALA A 184 -0.56 5.46 7.10
N GLY A 185 -1.38 4.83 6.25
CA GLY A 185 -0.93 4.19 5.03
C GLY A 185 -0.27 5.17 4.05
N LEU A 186 -0.79 6.39 3.92
CA LEU A 186 -0.19 7.44 3.09
C LEU A 186 1.16 7.90 3.64
N ILE A 187 1.27 8.11 4.96
CA ILE A 187 2.54 8.47 5.61
C ILE A 187 3.61 7.39 5.39
N GLU A 188 3.26 6.12 5.60
CA GLU A 188 4.17 4.99 5.40
C GLU A 188 4.66 4.85 3.95
N ASN A 189 3.86 5.28 2.99
CA ASN A 189 4.20 5.25 1.57
C ASN A 189 4.75 6.58 1.02
N GLY A 190 5.12 7.53 1.92
CA GLY A 190 5.78 8.78 1.56
C GLY A 190 4.86 9.84 0.97
N LEU A 191 3.57 9.76 1.23
CA LEU A 191 2.54 10.70 0.77
C LEU A 191 1.88 11.46 1.94
N GLY A 192 2.53 11.50 3.11
CA GLY A 192 1.94 12.05 4.34
C GLY A 192 1.68 13.57 4.31
N ASP A 193 2.39 14.31 3.46
CA ASP A 193 2.24 15.76 3.30
C ASP A 193 1.19 16.15 2.26
N MET A 194 0.53 15.15 1.65
CA MET A 194 -0.46 15.38 0.59
C MET A 194 -1.87 15.52 1.16
N ASP A 195 -2.57 16.57 0.76
CA ASP A 195 -4.00 16.69 0.99
C ASP A 195 -4.75 15.66 0.14
N TYR A 196 -5.68 14.97 0.77
CA TYR A 196 -6.51 13.98 0.10
C TYR A 196 -7.96 14.10 0.51
N HIS A 197 -8.84 13.73 -0.40
CA HIS A 197 -10.27 13.60 -0.14
C HIS A 197 -10.73 12.20 -0.46
N PHE A 198 -11.59 11.66 0.39
CA PHE A 198 -12.12 10.32 0.16
C PHE A 198 -13.62 10.24 0.37
N LYS A 199 -14.21 9.26 -0.28
CA LYS A 199 -15.60 8.88 -0.09
C LYS A 199 -15.74 7.36 -0.13
N VAL A 200 -16.76 6.87 0.54
CA VAL A 200 -17.12 5.44 0.55
C VAL A 200 -18.41 5.25 -0.21
N ILE A 201 -18.41 4.28 -1.08
CA ILE A 201 -19.53 3.90 -1.93
C ILE A 201 -19.93 2.48 -1.57
N ASP A 202 -21.22 2.26 -1.36
CA ASP A 202 -21.76 0.94 -1.06
C ASP A 202 -21.84 0.04 -2.30
N ARG A 203 -22.28 -1.19 -2.11
CA ARG A 203 -22.50 -2.19 -3.16
C ARG A 203 -23.49 -1.75 -4.24
N GLU A 204 -24.40 -0.84 -3.92
CA GLU A 204 -25.43 -0.32 -4.84
C GLU A 204 -24.94 0.93 -5.61
N GLY A 205 -23.72 1.37 -5.35
CA GLY A 205 -23.14 2.56 -5.96
C GLY A 205 -23.56 3.87 -5.28
N ARG A 206 -24.25 3.80 -4.15
CA ARG A 206 -24.65 4.98 -3.36
C ARG A 206 -23.47 5.46 -2.52
N GLU A 207 -23.31 6.76 -2.44
CA GLU A 207 -22.35 7.39 -1.57
C GLU A 207 -22.85 7.35 -0.12
N VAL A 208 -22.13 6.62 0.73
CA VAL A 208 -22.48 6.41 2.14
C VAL A 208 -21.77 7.40 3.04
N TYR A 209 -20.53 7.72 2.70
CA TYR A 209 -19.71 8.63 3.47
C TYR A 209 -18.84 9.50 2.56
N ARG A 210 -18.63 10.74 3.01
CA ARG A 210 -17.74 11.73 2.39
C ARG A 210 -16.99 12.47 3.49
N CYS A 211 -15.70 12.73 3.33
CA CYS A 211 -14.94 13.55 4.27
C CYS A 211 -15.50 14.99 4.33
N ALA A 212 -15.35 15.64 5.49
CA ALA A 212 -15.98 16.94 5.74
C ALA A 212 -15.50 18.07 4.84
N ASP A 213 -14.25 18.00 4.40
CA ASP A 213 -13.55 18.96 3.55
C ASP A 213 -13.52 18.55 2.08
N TYR A 214 -14.39 17.63 1.66
CA TYR A 214 -14.39 17.06 0.31
C TYR A 214 -14.53 18.14 -0.77
N SER A 215 -13.61 18.10 -1.71
CA SER A 215 -13.62 18.93 -2.93
C SER A 215 -13.58 18.02 -4.16
N ASP A 216 -14.30 18.38 -5.21
CA ASP A 216 -14.26 17.64 -6.49
C ASP A 216 -13.01 17.95 -7.32
N ALA A 217 -12.16 18.87 -6.88
CA ALA A 217 -10.91 19.19 -7.55
C ALA A 217 -9.98 17.97 -7.64
N GLY A 218 -9.62 17.54 -8.84
CA GLY A 218 -8.77 16.36 -9.06
C GLY A 218 -9.50 15.02 -9.00
N SER A 219 -10.82 14.99 -8.83
CA SER A 219 -11.62 13.75 -8.77
C SER A 219 -11.57 12.91 -10.05
N GLU A 220 -11.19 13.50 -11.20
CA GLU A 220 -10.98 12.79 -12.47
C GLU A 220 -9.91 11.67 -12.35
N SER A 221 -8.95 11.85 -11.46
CA SER A 221 -7.86 10.90 -11.20
C SER A 221 -8.06 10.17 -9.86
N SER A 222 -9.29 9.75 -9.57
CA SER A 222 -9.58 9.03 -8.32
C SER A 222 -9.08 7.59 -8.36
N TYR A 223 -8.57 7.13 -7.21
CA TYR A 223 -8.20 5.74 -6.95
C TYR A 223 -9.32 5.05 -6.20
N SER A 224 -9.57 3.79 -6.51
CA SER A 224 -10.61 3.00 -5.87
C SER A 224 -10.06 1.68 -5.35
N GLN A 225 -10.46 1.31 -4.14
CA GLN A 225 -10.07 0.08 -3.47
C GLN A 225 -11.28 -0.52 -2.75
N PRO A 226 -11.56 -1.84 -2.91
CA PRO A 226 -12.51 -2.53 -2.07
C PRO A 226 -12.08 -2.48 -0.60
N LEU A 227 -13.02 -2.19 0.30
CA LEU A 227 -12.74 -2.11 1.75
C LEU A 227 -12.57 -3.48 2.39
N PHE A 228 -13.33 -4.48 1.91
CA PHE A 228 -13.31 -5.85 2.42
C PHE A 228 -13.01 -6.79 1.25
N LEU A 229 -11.78 -7.29 1.21
CA LEU A 229 -11.30 -8.11 0.09
C LEU A 229 -11.92 -9.51 0.07
N ASN A 230 -12.37 -9.98 1.24
CA ASN A 230 -12.99 -11.29 1.40
C ASN A 230 -14.51 -11.28 1.15
N ASP A 231 -15.10 -10.11 0.98
CA ASP A 231 -16.52 -10.00 0.62
C ASP A 231 -16.78 -10.53 -0.80
N PRO A 232 -17.94 -11.16 -1.04
CA PRO A 232 -18.36 -11.49 -2.40
C PRO A 232 -18.40 -10.24 -3.28
N PRO A 233 -17.99 -10.30 -4.56
CA PRO A 233 -17.94 -9.13 -5.44
C PRO A 233 -19.25 -8.33 -5.52
N ALA A 234 -20.41 -9.00 -5.40
CA ALA A 234 -21.72 -8.37 -5.39
C ALA A 234 -22.02 -7.55 -4.12
N ARG A 235 -21.18 -7.65 -3.08
CA ARG A 235 -21.37 -7.00 -1.77
C ARG A 235 -20.24 -6.07 -1.39
N MET A 236 -19.23 -5.92 -2.25
CA MET A 236 -18.05 -5.10 -1.99
C MET A 236 -18.41 -3.62 -1.91
N SER A 237 -18.03 -3.00 -0.82
CA SER A 237 -18.01 -1.54 -0.69
C SER A 237 -16.63 -1.01 -1.09
N ILE A 238 -16.61 0.18 -1.70
CA ILE A 238 -15.40 0.73 -2.30
C ILE A 238 -15.07 2.07 -1.65
N VAL A 239 -13.83 2.23 -1.20
CA VAL A 239 -13.28 3.55 -0.88
C VAL A 239 -12.71 4.16 -2.15
N LYS A 240 -13.08 5.42 -2.43
CA LYS A 240 -12.50 6.25 -3.49
C LYS A 240 -11.77 7.42 -2.87
N ILE A 241 -10.51 7.60 -3.28
CA ILE A 241 -9.65 8.68 -2.82
C ILE A 241 -9.11 9.45 -4.02
N HIS A 242 -8.95 10.75 -3.89
CA HIS A 242 -8.28 11.58 -4.87
C HIS A 242 -7.42 12.66 -4.18
N PHE A 243 -6.50 13.23 -4.95
CA PHE A 243 -5.49 14.17 -4.46
C PHE A 243 -5.55 15.44 -5.30
N PRO A 244 -6.10 16.55 -4.78
CA PRO A 244 -6.16 17.83 -5.50
C PRO A 244 -4.78 18.34 -5.94
N GLY A 245 -3.77 18.17 -5.06
CA GLY A 245 -2.39 18.63 -5.29
C GLY A 245 -1.48 17.66 -6.07
N LYS A 246 -2.01 16.57 -6.66
CA LYS A 246 -1.18 15.56 -7.37
C LYS A 246 -0.28 16.18 -8.44
N LYS A 247 -0.81 17.11 -9.25
CA LYS A 247 -0.06 17.73 -10.34
C LYS A 247 1.10 18.56 -9.82
N ASP A 248 0.89 19.32 -8.75
CA ASP A 248 1.91 20.17 -8.14
C ASP A 248 3.01 19.33 -7.49
N TYR A 249 2.64 18.26 -6.79
CA TYR A 249 3.58 17.30 -6.22
C TYR A 249 4.52 16.68 -7.27
N ILE A 250 3.97 16.26 -8.41
CA ILE A 250 4.76 15.69 -9.50
C ILE A 250 5.65 16.77 -10.13
N PHE A 251 5.12 17.97 -10.35
CA PHE A 251 5.88 19.08 -10.92
C PHE A 251 7.05 19.49 -10.01
N ASP A 252 6.84 19.61 -8.72
CA ASP A 252 7.89 19.92 -7.75
C ASP A 252 9.00 18.88 -7.75
N SER A 253 8.66 17.63 -7.99
CA SER A 253 9.64 16.52 -8.10
C SER A 253 10.58 16.65 -9.31
N VAL A 254 10.19 17.36 -10.36
CA VAL A 254 11.00 17.57 -11.58
C VAL A 254 11.54 19.00 -11.70
N ARG A 255 11.12 19.90 -10.85
CA ARG A 255 11.46 21.34 -10.86
C ARG A 255 12.97 21.59 -10.84
N PHE A 256 13.76 20.73 -10.18
CA PHE A 256 15.21 20.88 -10.15
C PHE A 256 15.90 20.75 -11.52
N MET A 257 15.21 20.22 -12.54
CA MET A 257 15.74 20.11 -13.91
C MET A 257 15.58 21.40 -14.73
N ILE A 258 14.65 22.29 -14.32
CA ILE A 258 14.36 23.54 -15.04
C ILE A 258 15.61 24.45 -15.17
N PRO A 259 16.41 24.69 -14.10
CA PRO A 259 17.63 25.52 -14.21
C PRO A 259 18.63 24.98 -15.24
N SER A 260 18.78 23.65 -15.35
CA SER A 260 19.66 23.04 -16.34
C SER A 260 19.22 23.32 -17.77
N MET A 261 17.90 23.27 -18.03
CA MET A 261 17.33 23.56 -19.34
C MET A 261 17.52 25.03 -19.72
N ILE A 262 17.28 25.95 -18.77
CA ILE A 262 17.50 27.37 -18.96
C ILE A 262 18.98 27.64 -19.28
N PHE A 263 19.90 27.05 -18.54
CA PHE A 263 21.33 27.22 -18.77
C PHE A 263 21.75 26.75 -20.16
N THR A 264 21.28 25.58 -20.60
CA THR A 264 21.56 25.08 -21.96
C THR A 264 20.98 26.01 -23.03
N PHE A 265 19.80 26.57 -22.81
CA PHE A 265 19.19 27.55 -23.73
C PHE A 265 20.03 28.82 -23.82
N VAL A 266 20.51 29.36 -22.70
CA VAL A 266 21.38 30.56 -22.67
C VAL A 266 22.67 30.28 -23.43
N LEU A 267 23.28 29.08 -23.24
CA LEU A 267 24.47 28.68 -24.00
C LEU A 267 24.21 28.61 -25.51
N LEU A 268 23.08 28.10 -25.92
CA LEU A 268 22.68 28.08 -27.36
C LEU A 268 22.57 29.50 -27.95
N VAL A 269 21.89 30.41 -27.23
CA VAL A 269 21.77 31.80 -27.67
C VAL A 269 23.14 32.47 -27.77
N THR A 270 23.98 32.30 -26.76
CA THR A 270 25.35 32.85 -26.75
C THR A 270 26.17 32.30 -27.91
N PHE A 271 26.04 31.02 -28.21
CA PHE A 271 26.70 30.36 -29.32
C PHE A 271 26.25 30.95 -30.67
N ILE A 272 24.95 31.11 -30.90
CA ILE A 272 24.41 31.71 -32.13
C ILE A 272 24.96 33.15 -32.30
N PHE A 273 24.98 33.93 -31.22
CA PHE A 273 25.51 35.28 -31.22
C PHE A 273 27.01 35.32 -31.56
N THR A 274 27.78 34.38 -30.97
CA THR A 274 29.21 34.26 -31.24
C THR A 274 29.48 33.92 -32.74
N ILE A 275 28.74 33.00 -33.30
CA ILE A 275 28.85 32.65 -34.75
C ILE A 275 28.50 33.90 -35.60
N TYR A 276 27.44 34.64 -35.26
CA TYR A 276 27.08 35.85 -35.97
C TYR A 276 28.24 36.85 -35.97
N ILE A 277 28.88 37.12 -34.82
CA ILE A 277 30.01 38.02 -34.69
C ILE A 277 31.18 37.56 -35.56
N VAL A 278 31.51 36.28 -35.53
CA VAL A 278 32.61 35.68 -36.30
C VAL A 278 32.39 35.89 -37.82
N PHE A 279 31.19 35.64 -38.32
CA PHE A 279 30.84 35.90 -39.72
C PHE A 279 30.92 37.36 -40.07
N ARG A 280 30.45 38.26 -39.22
CA ARG A 280 30.53 39.73 -39.43
C ARG A 280 31.99 40.20 -39.46
N GLN A 281 32.81 39.76 -38.53
CA GLN A 281 34.23 40.12 -38.52
C GLN A 281 34.95 39.62 -39.76
N LYS A 282 34.67 38.38 -40.22
CA LYS A 282 35.26 37.84 -41.42
C LYS A 282 34.89 38.64 -42.67
N LYS A 283 33.60 39.06 -42.80
CA LYS A 283 33.16 39.88 -43.91
C LYS A 283 33.88 41.25 -43.93
N LEU A 284 34.05 41.85 -42.75
CA LEU A 284 34.80 43.12 -42.60
C LEU A 284 36.30 42.95 -43.01
N THR A 285 36.92 41.85 -42.63
CA THR A 285 38.32 41.56 -42.96
C THR A 285 38.49 41.30 -44.45
N GLU A 286 37.56 40.62 -45.12
CA GLU A 286 37.57 40.44 -46.59
C GLU A 286 37.43 41.78 -47.31
N MET A 287 36.47 42.66 -46.92
CA MET A 287 36.32 44.00 -47.52
C MET A 287 37.58 44.85 -47.31
N LYS A 288 38.24 44.75 -46.16
CA LYS A 288 39.48 45.49 -45.88
C LYS A 288 40.62 44.98 -46.78
N ASN A 289 40.75 43.66 -46.96
CA ASN A 289 41.78 43.08 -47.83
C ASN A 289 41.55 43.41 -49.31
N ASP A 290 40.26 43.39 -49.78
CA ASP A 290 39.89 43.77 -51.14
C ASP A 290 40.19 45.23 -51.39
N PHE A 291 39.90 46.13 -50.41
CA PHE A 291 40.25 47.55 -50.50
C PHE A 291 41.77 47.76 -50.57
N ILE A 292 42.56 47.09 -49.74
CA ILE A 292 44.04 47.19 -49.76
C ILE A 292 44.57 46.65 -51.07
N ASN A 293 44.09 45.54 -51.61
CA ASN A 293 44.51 44.97 -52.89
C ASN A 293 44.19 45.91 -54.05
N ASN A 294 43.00 46.50 -54.11
CA ASN A 294 42.62 47.44 -55.15
C ASN A 294 43.47 48.73 -55.09
N MET A 295 43.72 49.29 -53.91
CA MET A 295 44.61 50.42 -53.73
C MET A 295 46.03 50.09 -54.16
N THR A 296 46.56 48.92 -53.82
CA THR A 296 47.92 48.52 -54.22
C THR A 296 48.05 48.30 -55.72
N HIS A 297 46.96 47.93 -56.39
CA HIS A 297 46.89 47.79 -57.85
C HIS A 297 46.79 49.12 -58.60
N GLU A 298 46.08 50.11 -58.04
CA GLU A 298 45.97 51.48 -58.65
C GLU A 298 47.25 52.32 -58.47
N PHE A 299 48.06 52.04 -57.45
CA PHE A 299 49.34 52.76 -57.24
C PHE A 299 50.55 52.11 -57.87
N LYS A 300 50.41 51.09 -58.71
CA LYS A 300 51.43 50.48 -59.49
C LYS A 300 51.31 50.83 -60.99
#